data_b0b83e9700ae3f5283d494fe84e6051a
#
_entry.id   b0b83e9700ae3f5283d494fe84e6051a
#
_cell.length_a   1.000
_cell.length_b   1.000
_cell.length_c   1.000
_cell.angle_alpha   90.00
_cell.angle_beta   90.00
_cell.angle_gamma   90.00
#
_symmetry.space_group_name_H-M   'P 1'
#
loop_
_entity.id
_entity.type
_entity.pdbx_description
1 polymer ?
#
loop_
_entity_poly.entity_id
_entity_poly.type
_entity_poly.pdbx_seq_one_letter_code
_entity_poly.pdbx_strand_id
1 'polypeptide(L)'
;MTTVYDFEANLLDGTPQKLDAYRGKLLLVVNVASKCGFTPQYEGLEALYLANKDQGFEILGFPCNQFGHQEPGDADAIRHFCSTKYDVTFPLFAKIDVNGANTHPLYKYLKGAAKGLLGSESIKWNFTKFLDRKSVV
;
A
#
# COMPACT_ATOMS: atom_id res chain seq x y z
N MET A 1 1.90 22.25 -5.28
CA MET A 1 0.80 21.34 -4.92
C MET A 1 1.39 19.99 -4.51
N THR A 2 0.93 19.47 -3.38
CA THR A 2 1.39 18.15 -2.90
C THR A 2 0.71 17.02 -3.68
N THR A 3 1.50 16.06 -4.12
CA THR A 3 1.02 14.85 -4.79
C THR A 3 1.65 13.63 -4.14
N VAL A 4 1.16 12.44 -4.52
CA VAL A 4 1.75 11.17 -4.06
C VAL A 4 3.24 11.10 -4.38
N TYR A 5 3.66 11.70 -5.49
CA TYR A 5 5.06 11.66 -5.94
C TYR A 5 6.02 12.46 -5.06
N ASP A 6 5.51 13.29 -4.15
CA ASP A 6 6.33 14.07 -3.23
C ASP A 6 6.78 13.27 -2.00
N PHE A 7 6.33 12.02 -1.87
CA PHE A 7 6.62 11.20 -0.70
C PHE A 7 7.68 10.16 -0.99
N GLU A 8 8.25 9.63 0.10
CA GLU A 8 9.25 8.57 0.07
C GLU A 8 8.86 7.53 1.12
N ALA A 9 9.11 6.27 0.83
CA ALA A 9 8.88 5.18 1.79
C ALA A 9 9.95 4.12 1.59
N ASN A 10 10.20 3.33 2.62
CA ASN A 10 11.18 2.26 2.53
C ASN A 10 10.54 1.03 1.89
N LEU A 11 11.26 0.41 0.97
CA LEU A 11 10.89 -0.90 0.46
C LEU A 11 10.98 -1.94 1.57
N LEU A 12 10.44 -3.13 1.33
CA LEU A 12 10.42 -4.20 2.32
C LEU A 12 11.82 -4.57 2.81
N ASP A 13 12.85 -4.43 1.98
CA ASP A 13 14.24 -4.69 2.34
C ASP A 13 14.91 -3.52 3.06
N GLY A 14 14.18 -2.43 3.32
CA GLY A 14 14.68 -1.24 4.00
C GLY A 14 15.25 -0.18 3.09
N THR A 15 15.37 -0.42 1.78
CA THR A 15 15.90 0.56 0.83
C THR A 15 14.92 1.72 0.66
N PRO A 16 15.37 2.98 0.81
CA PRO A 16 14.49 4.13 0.54
C PRO A 16 14.07 4.18 -0.93
N GLN A 17 12.77 4.43 -1.14
CA GLN A 17 12.20 4.54 -2.48
C GLN A 17 11.40 5.82 -2.60
N LYS A 18 11.84 6.73 -3.45
CA LYS A 18 11.06 7.93 -3.77
C LYS A 18 9.90 7.54 -4.67
N LEU A 19 8.72 8.05 -4.35
CA LEU A 19 7.52 7.72 -5.12
C LEU A 19 7.44 8.48 -6.44
N ASP A 20 8.31 9.47 -6.66
CA ASP A 20 8.41 10.13 -7.97
C ASP A 20 8.88 9.18 -9.08
N ALA A 21 9.47 8.03 -8.71
CA ALA A 21 9.79 6.98 -9.68
C ALA A 21 8.56 6.43 -10.39
N TYR A 22 7.38 6.58 -9.79
CA TYR A 22 6.11 6.11 -10.36
C TYR A 22 5.34 7.22 -11.07
N ARG A 23 5.98 8.36 -11.32
CA ARG A 23 5.33 9.50 -11.96
C ARG A 23 4.78 9.12 -13.33
N GLY A 24 3.55 9.53 -13.58
CA GLY A 24 2.85 9.21 -14.83
C GLY A 24 2.09 7.89 -14.80
N LYS A 25 2.18 7.14 -13.70
CA LYS A 25 1.44 5.88 -13.54
C LYS A 25 0.19 6.05 -12.70
N LEU A 26 -0.80 5.23 -12.99
CA LEU A 26 -1.98 5.09 -12.14
C LEU A 26 -1.57 4.20 -10.96
N LEU A 27 -1.75 4.69 -9.74
CA LEU A 27 -1.28 3.99 -8.54
C LEU A 27 -2.45 3.48 -7.70
N LEU A 28 -2.40 2.20 -7.34
CA LEU A 28 -3.28 1.64 -6.32
C LEU A 28 -2.46 1.42 -5.05
N VAL A 29 -2.73 2.21 -4.02
CA VAL A 29 -2.04 2.12 -2.73
C VAL A 29 -2.91 1.32 -1.78
N VAL A 30 -2.38 0.26 -1.19
CA VAL A 30 -3.15 -0.65 -0.35
C VAL A 30 -2.36 -1.06 0.88
N ASN A 31 -3.01 -1.04 2.05
CA ASN A 31 -2.41 -1.57 3.27
C ASN A 31 -2.77 -3.05 3.40
N VAL A 32 -1.77 -3.89 3.62
CA VAL A 32 -1.90 -5.35 3.51
C VAL A 32 -1.55 -6.05 4.81
N ALA A 33 -2.00 -7.30 4.93
CA ALA A 33 -1.71 -8.15 6.07
C ALA A 33 -1.69 -9.62 5.66
N SER A 34 -0.88 -10.42 6.38
CA SER A 34 -0.69 -11.84 6.06
C SER A 34 -1.68 -12.78 6.76
N LYS A 35 -2.39 -12.30 7.79
CA LYS A 35 -3.25 -13.13 8.63
C LYS A 35 -4.68 -12.63 8.75
N CYS A 36 -5.16 -11.91 7.75
CA CYS A 36 -6.50 -11.35 7.70
C CYS A 36 -7.45 -12.27 6.92
N GLY A 37 -8.74 -12.23 7.23
CA GLY A 37 -9.74 -12.90 6.39
C GLY A 37 -9.77 -12.38 4.95
N PHE A 38 -9.31 -11.14 4.74
CA PHE A 38 -9.19 -10.56 3.39
C PHE A 38 -7.83 -10.82 2.73
N THR A 39 -6.91 -11.52 3.39
CA THR A 39 -5.58 -11.81 2.82
C THR A 39 -5.65 -12.47 1.44
N PRO A 40 -6.65 -13.34 1.12
CA PRO A 40 -6.79 -13.86 -0.24
C PRO A 40 -6.94 -12.80 -1.34
N GLN A 41 -7.21 -11.54 -0.98
CA GLN A 41 -7.23 -10.44 -1.96
C GLN A 41 -5.87 -10.24 -2.64
N TYR A 42 -4.76 -10.72 -2.06
CA TYR A 42 -3.46 -10.72 -2.73
C TYR A 42 -3.53 -11.36 -4.11
N GLU A 43 -4.29 -12.45 -4.25
CA GLU A 43 -4.41 -13.14 -5.54
C GLU A 43 -5.03 -12.23 -6.61
N GLY A 44 -6.13 -11.56 -6.26
CA GLY A 44 -6.78 -10.62 -7.18
C GLY A 44 -5.93 -9.40 -7.47
N LEU A 45 -5.22 -8.88 -6.45
CA LEU A 45 -4.33 -7.73 -6.63
C LEU A 45 -3.18 -8.09 -7.57
N GLU A 46 -2.57 -9.25 -7.41
CA GLU A 46 -1.47 -9.68 -8.29
C GLU A 46 -1.97 -9.89 -9.71
N ALA A 47 -3.14 -10.50 -9.89
CA ALA A 47 -3.75 -10.66 -11.21
C ALA A 47 -4.02 -9.31 -11.88
N LEU A 48 -4.54 -8.35 -11.14
CA LEU A 48 -4.79 -7.00 -11.63
C LEU A 48 -3.48 -6.31 -12.04
N TYR A 49 -2.45 -6.46 -11.21
CA TYR A 49 -1.13 -5.90 -11.48
C TYR A 49 -0.54 -6.46 -12.77
N LEU A 50 -0.51 -7.78 -12.91
CA LEU A 50 0.07 -8.44 -14.08
C LEU A 50 -0.67 -8.07 -15.37
N ALA A 51 -2.00 -7.91 -15.28
CA ALA A 51 -2.80 -7.56 -16.46
C ALA A 51 -2.57 -6.12 -16.92
N ASN A 52 -2.12 -5.22 -16.04
CA ASN A 52 -2.11 -3.78 -16.33
C ASN A 52 -0.75 -3.09 -16.18
N LYS A 53 0.27 -3.75 -15.63
CA LYS A 53 1.54 -3.09 -15.33
C LYS A 53 2.21 -2.47 -16.54
N ASP A 54 2.04 -3.06 -17.72
CA ASP A 54 2.63 -2.55 -18.96
C ASP A 54 1.85 -1.39 -19.56
N GLN A 55 0.72 -1.03 -18.95
CA GLN A 55 -0.13 0.06 -19.37
C GLN A 55 -0.05 1.27 -18.43
N GLY A 56 1.03 1.38 -17.66
CA GLY A 56 1.22 2.50 -16.74
C GLY A 56 0.45 2.36 -15.45
N PHE A 57 0.30 1.14 -14.94
CA PHE A 57 -0.36 0.85 -13.68
C PHE A 57 0.63 0.25 -12.68
N GLU A 58 0.51 0.66 -11.41
CA GLU A 58 1.35 0.14 -10.34
C GLU A 58 0.52 -0.10 -9.08
N ILE A 59 0.87 -1.13 -8.32
CA ILE A 59 0.29 -1.37 -6.99
C ILE A 59 1.40 -1.21 -5.96
N LEU A 60 1.14 -0.41 -4.92
CA LEU A 60 2.07 -0.19 -3.83
C LEU A 60 1.48 -0.80 -2.56
N GLY A 61 2.05 -1.91 -2.09
CA GLY A 61 1.57 -2.63 -0.93
C GLY A 61 2.33 -2.25 0.34
N PHE A 62 1.60 -1.80 1.35
CA PHE A 62 2.16 -1.36 2.63
C PHE A 62 1.67 -2.28 3.75
N PRO A 63 2.51 -3.20 4.25
CA PRO A 63 2.13 -4.01 5.41
C PRO A 63 1.83 -3.15 6.62
N CYS A 64 0.79 -3.52 7.36
CA CYS A 64 0.37 -2.78 8.56
C CYS A 64 -0.16 -3.76 9.60
N ASN A 65 0.26 -3.57 10.86
CA ASN A 65 -0.13 -4.46 11.96
C ASN A 65 -1.19 -3.87 12.89
N GLN A 66 -1.82 -2.75 12.50
CA GLN A 66 -2.76 -2.04 13.38
C GLN A 66 -4.17 -2.62 13.44
N PHE A 67 -4.49 -3.58 12.59
CA PHE A 67 -5.84 -4.13 12.50
C PHE A 67 -5.84 -5.58 12.98
N GLY A 68 -6.19 -5.78 14.26
CA GLY A 68 -6.22 -7.10 14.87
C GLY A 68 -4.86 -7.79 14.95
N HIS A 69 -3.76 -7.03 14.84
CA HIS A 69 -2.40 -7.57 14.84
C HIS A 69 -2.21 -8.68 13.80
N GLN A 70 -2.76 -8.48 12.59
CA GLN A 70 -2.78 -9.48 11.54
C GLN A 70 -1.58 -9.41 10.59
N GLU A 71 -0.57 -8.56 10.91
CA GLU A 71 0.72 -8.52 10.21
C GLU A 71 1.86 -8.50 11.25
N PRO A 72 1.99 -9.53 12.11
CA PRO A 72 2.96 -9.49 13.20
C PRO A 72 4.39 -9.82 12.79
N GLY A 73 4.59 -10.37 11.59
CA GLY A 73 5.91 -10.81 11.14
C GLY A 73 6.84 -9.67 10.76
N ASP A 74 8.13 -9.96 10.72
CA ASP A 74 9.13 -9.02 10.21
C ASP A 74 9.16 -9.01 8.67
N ALA A 75 10.08 -8.22 8.08
CA ALA A 75 10.18 -8.08 6.64
C ALA A 75 10.44 -9.42 5.94
N ASP A 76 11.30 -10.27 6.50
CA ASP A 76 11.59 -11.57 5.90
C ASP A 76 10.37 -12.49 5.94
N ALA A 77 9.62 -12.50 7.04
CA ALA A 77 8.40 -13.29 7.15
C ALA A 77 7.34 -12.83 6.14
N ILE A 78 7.17 -11.52 5.98
CA ILE A 78 6.23 -10.96 5.02
C ILE A 78 6.63 -11.31 3.59
N ARG A 79 7.92 -11.14 3.26
CA ARG A 79 8.43 -11.48 1.92
C ARG A 79 8.19 -12.96 1.61
N HIS A 80 8.54 -13.84 2.55
CA HIS A 80 8.36 -15.28 2.38
C HIS A 80 6.89 -15.63 2.18
N PHE A 81 6.00 -15.06 2.99
CA PHE A 81 4.57 -15.32 2.87
C PHE A 81 4.04 -14.88 1.50
N CYS A 82 4.34 -13.65 1.09
CA CYS A 82 3.83 -13.11 -0.17
C CYS A 82 4.34 -13.89 -1.39
N SER A 83 5.62 -14.27 -1.39
CA SER A 83 6.18 -15.03 -2.52
C SER A 83 5.67 -16.47 -2.55
N THR A 84 5.56 -17.12 -1.39
CA THR A 84 5.23 -18.54 -1.30
C THR A 84 3.73 -18.81 -1.50
N LYS A 85 2.87 -17.95 -0.95
CA LYS A 85 1.43 -18.18 -0.97
C LYS A 85 0.74 -17.56 -2.18
N TYR A 86 1.22 -16.41 -2.67
CA TYR A 86 0.49 -15.63 -3.68
C TYR A 86 1.36 -15.17 -4.85
N ASP A 87 2.66 -15.50 -4.86
CA ASP A 87 3.60 -15.09 -5.92
C ASP A 87 3.52 -13.58 -6.19
N VAL A 88 3.45 -12.77 -5.15
CA VAL A 88 3.30 -11.32 -5.28
C VAL A 88 4.54 -10.73 -5.95
N THR A 89 4.34 -9.99 -7.04
CA THR A 89 5.42 -9.31 -7.77
C THR A 89 5.29 -7.79 -7.79
N PHE A 90 4.16 -7.23 -7.37
CA PHE A 90 4.06 -5.78 -7.22
C PHE A 90 4.91 -5.29 -6.04
N PRO A 91 5.33 -4.00 -6.04
CA PRO A 91 6.18 -3.47 -4.98
C PRO A 91 5.57 -3.60 -3.59
N LEU A 92 6.35 -4.18 -2.67
CA LEU A 92 6.01 -4.25 -1.25
C LEU A 92 6.95 -3.34 -0.47
N PHE A 93 6.39 -2.58 0.46
CA PHE A 93 7.12 -1.63 1.28
C PHE A 93 7.28 -2.14 2.70
N ALA A 94 8.11 -1.47 3.49
CA ALA A 94 8.28 -1.79 4.90
C ALA A 94 6.98 -1.53 5.67
N LYS A 95 6.78 -2.26 6.76
CA LYS A 95 5.60 -2.12 7.62
C LYS A 95 5.48 -0.68 8.11
N ILE A 96 4.27 -0.13 8.07
CA ILE A 96 3.99 1.24 8.52
C ILE A 96 2.75 1.27 9.40
N ASP A 97 2.55 2.41 10.07
CA ASP A 97 1.26 2.76 10.67
C ASP A 97 0.47 3.63 9.70
N VAL A 98 -0.83 3.37 9.63
CA VAL A 98 -1.74 4.12 8.77
C VAL A 98 -2.73 4.96 9.57
N ASN A 99 -2.78 4.77 10.89
CA ASN A 99 -3.60 5.55 11.83
C ASN A 99 -2.76 5.92 13.05
N GLY A 100 -3.16 7.00 13.74
CA GLY A 100 -2.56 7.40 15.00
C GLY A 100 -1.35 8.33 14.85
N ALA A 101 -0.59 8.47 15.94
CA ALA A 101 0.48 9.45 16.04
C ALA A 101 1.65 9.18 15.08
N ASN A 102 1.89 7.91 14.76
CA ASN A 102 3.00 7.49 13.90
C ASN A 102 2.57 7.20 12.46
N THR A 103 1.41 7.70 12.05
CA THR A 103 0.92 7.52 10.68
C THR A 103 1.97 7.97 9.67
N HIS A 104 2.28 7.11 8.71
CA HIS A 104 3.22 7.45 7.64
C HIS A 104 2.74 8.69 6.87
N PRO A 105 3.64 9.62 6.50
CA PRO A 105 3.25 10.85 5.81
C PRO A 105 2.42 10.62 4.55
N LEU A 106 2.72 9.59 3.77
CA LEU A 106 1.93 9.25 2.59
C LEU A 106 0.47 8.99 2.97
N TYR A 107 0.24 8.22 4.04
CA TYR A 107 -1.12 7.90 4.47
C TYR A 107 -1.84 9.10 5.08
N LYS A 108 -1.11 10.00 5.74
CA LYS A 108 -1.71 11.27 6.18
C LYS A 108 -2.25 12.04 4.99
N TYR A 109 -1.47 12.11 3.92
CA TYR A 109 -1.87 12.81 2.71
C TYR A 109 -3.07 12.12 2.05
N LEU A 110 -3.01 10.80 1.86
CA LEU A 110 -4.10 10.06 1.20
C LEU A 110 -5.42 10.15 1.97
N LYS A 111 -5.36 10.03 3.29
CA LYS A 111 -6.56 10.13 4.13
C LYS A 111 -7.16 11.52 4.08
N GLY A 112 -6.33 12.55 4.07
CA GLY A 112 -6.81 13.93 3.95
C GLY A 112 -7.41 14.24 2.59
N ALA A 113 -6.84 13.68 1.52
CA ALA A 113 -7.31 13.90 0.15
C ALA A 113 -8.58 13.11 -0.16
N ALA A 114 -8.81 11.96 0.50
CA ALA A 114 -9.93 11.07 0.22
C ALA A 114 -10.69 10.75 1.51
N LYS A 115 -11.26 11.77 2.15
CA LYS A 115 -12.05 11.59 3.37
C LYS A 115 -13.24 10.68 3.12
N GLY A 116 -13.56 9.84 4.10
CA GLY A 116 -14.71 8.96 4.05
C GLY A 116 -16.02 9.72 3.96
N LEU A 117 -17.11 8.99 3.72
CA LEU A 117 -18.44 9.55 3.50
C LEU A 117 -18.87 10.52 4.60
N LEU A 118 -18.49 10.26 5.85
CA LEU A 118 -18.82 11.11 6.98
C LEU A 118 -17.66 12.00 7.42
N GLY A 119 -16.67 12.23 6.54
CA GLY A 119 -15.51 13.04 6.85
C GLY A 119 -14.43 12.31 7.64
N SER A 120 -14.56 11.01 7.83
CA SER A 120 -13.58 10.22 8.57
C SER A 120 -12.27 10.08 7.78
N GLU A 121 -11.14 10.29 8.49
CA GLU A 121 -9.81 10.08 7.94
C GLU A 121 -9.16 8.81 8.45
N SER A 122 -9.87 8.00 9.26
CA SER A 122 -9.33 6.75 9.77
C SER A 122 -9.44 5.63 8.75
N ILE A 123 -8.35 4.89 8.56
CA ILE A 123 -8.40 3.63 7.82
C ILE A 123 -9.13 2.62 8.70
N LYS A 124 -10.11 1.91 8.13
CA LYS A 124 -11.02 1.07 8.91
C LYS A 124 -10.54 -0.37 9.05
N TRP A 125 -9.82 -0.89 8.06
CA TRP A 125 -9.36 -2.29 8.10
C TRP A 125 -8.25 -2.55 7.09
N ASN A 126 -7.71 -3.77 7.15
CA ASN A 126 -6.73 -4.26 6.18
C ASN A 126 -7.31 -4.24 4.75
N PHE A 127 -6.44 -4.12 3.77
CA PHE A 127 -6.77 -4.10 2.35
C PHE A 127 -7.69 -2.94 1.95
N THR A 128 -7.58 -1.83 2.65
CA THR A 128 -8.15 -0.56 2.24
C THR A 128 -7.30 0.00 1.09
N LYS A 129 -7.95 0.53 0.07
CA LYS A 129 -7.29 0.91 -1.18
C LYS A 129 -7.53 2.37 -1.50
N PHE A 130 -6.48 3.03 -1.99
CA PHE A 130 -6.56 4.38 -2.57
C PHE A 130 -6.13 4.29 -4.02
N LEU A 131 -6.93 4.82 -4.93
CA LEU A 131 -6.58 4.90 -6.35
C LEU A 131 -6.17 6.32 -6.68
N ASP A 132 -4.89 6.51 -7.02
CA ASP A 132 -4.37 7.80 -7.44
C ASP A 132 -4.33 7.86 -8.98
N ARG A 133 -5.07 8.79 -9.55
CA ARG A 133 -5.19 8.95 -11.01
C ARG A 133 -4.06 9.82 -11.54
N LYS A 134 -2.80 9.36 -11.37
CA LYS A 134 -1.59 10.05 -11.87
C LYS A 134 -1.42 11.42 -11.23
N SER A 135 -1.99 11.63 -10.05
CA SER A 135 -2.00 12.92 -9.35
C SER A 135 -2.39 14.07 -10.27
N VAL A 136 -3.38 13.86 -11.11
CA VAL A 136 -3.85 14.89 -12.03
C VAL A 136 -4.47 16.02 -11.23
N VAL A 137 -4.06 17.20 -11.57
CA VAL A 137 -4.50 18.44 -10.91
C VAL A 137 -5.76 18.94 -11.59
#